data_b34c98d81b52423399b65a83f5c8ea20
#
_entry.id   b34c98d81b52423399b65a83f5c8ea20
#
_cell.length_a   1.000
_cell.length_b   1.000
_cell.length_c   1.000
_cell.angle_alpha   90.00
_cell.angle_beta   90.00
_cell.angle_gamma   90.00
#
_symmetry.space_group_name_H-M   'P 1'
#
loop_
_entity.id
_entity.type
_entity.pdbx_description
1 polymer ?
#
loop_
_entity_poly.entity_id
_entity_poly.type
_entity_poly.pdbx_seq_one_letter_code
_entity_poly.pdbx_strand_id
1 'polypeptide(L)'
;MSDTTVDNSSTEKSKYTSGTVYKIIIAMTFLLAFGLIMVASTSKVQEVSANFKEHVVYILVGIFFICLAAFVPYSVYKKLAWVAYGISIILTLCLLNKSWGVEVNGATRWLKFPGVPQFQVADIVKTCMIIFIASYISSMWREMEKLKTILILWGLVGAQAILLYKISNNLSSCLVILGICFLCTFITSKNWKLHALVMGIVLIAAVVLVLYVRTHLPTPEELAKNDDFRFERILGWLFTDKYELDSGYQVKQSLYAIGSGSLLGKGLGAGTQKLEKIPEAQN
;
A
#
# COMPACT_ATOMS: atom_id res chain seq x y z
N MET A 1 -41.06 29.93 -20.25
CA MET A 1 -39.70 30.50 -20.02
C MET A 1 -39.06 29.78 -18.82
N SER A 2 -38.92 28.44 -18.90
CA SER A 2 -38.47 27.60 -17.78
C SER A 2 -37.60 26.38 -18.19
N ASP A 3 -37.06 26.36 -19.43
CA ASP A 3 -36.33 25.18 -19.91
C ASP A 3 -34.83 25.35 -20.13
N THR A 4 -34.25 26.54 -19.87
CA THR A 4 -32.84 26.84 -20.12
C THR A 4 -31.91 26.67 -18.91
N THR A 5 -32.47 26.51 -17.69
CA THR A 5 -31.67 26.43 -16.46
C THR A 5 -31.25 25.01 -16.08
N VAL A 6 -31.94 23.97 -16.55
CA VAL A 6 -31.63 22.57 -16.23
C VAL A 6 -30.45 22.04 -17.06
N ASP A 7 -30.30 22.50 -18.30
CA ASP A 7 -29.26 22.04 -19.21
C ASP A 7 -27.84 22.58 -18.86
N ASN A 8 -27.77 23.79 -18.31
CA ASN A 8 -26.50 24.38 -17.90
C ASN A 8 -25.85 23.68 -16.68
N SER A 9 -26.64 23.19 -15.74
CA SER A 9 -26.10 22.52 -14.54
C SER A 9 -25.55 21.11 -14.83
N SER A 10 -26.15 20.41 -15.79
CA SER A 10 -25.69 19.08 -16.22
C SER A 10 -24.42 19.16 -17.08
N THR A 11 -24.34 20.17 -17.97
CA THR A 11 -23.14 20.45 -18.77
C THR A 11 -21.97 20.96 -17.93
N GLU A 12 -22.23 21.77 -16.92
CA GLU A 12 -21.20 22.26 -15.99
C GLU A 12 -20.65 21.15 -15.11
N LYS A 13 -21.50 20.29 -14.53
CA LYS A 13 -21.07 19.09 -13.80
C LYS A 13 -20.26 18.13 -14.67
N SER A 14 -20.66 17.90 -15.91
CA SER A 14 -19.92 17.08 -16.88
C SER A 14 -18.52 17.64 -17.17
N LYS A 15 -18.40 18.97 -17.31
CA LYS A 15 -17.15 19.65 -17.60
C LYS A 15 -16.14 19.60 -16.44
N TYR A 16 -16.61 19.74 -15.20
CA TYR A 16 -15.78 19.60 -14.00
C TYR A 16 -15.31 18.16 -13.79
N THR A 17 -16.17 17.18 -14.03
CA THR A 17 -15.83 15.75 -13.92
C THR A 17 -14.79 15.36 -14.96
N SER A 18 -14.95 15.82 -16.20
CA SER A 18 -14.01 15.57 -17.30
C SER A 18 -12.62 16.17 -16.98
N GLY A 19 -12.55 17.41 -16.51
CA GLY A 19 -11.29 18.06 -16.15
C GLY A 19 -10.53 17.33 -15.02
N THR A 20 -11.22 16.77 -14.05
CA THR A 20 -10.60 16.00 -12.96
C THR A 20 -10.05 14.68 -13.45
N VAL A 21 -10.78 13.98 -14.32
CA VAL A 21 -10.32 12.72 -14.93
C VAL A 21 -9.04 12.91 -15.72
N TYR A 22 -8.96 13.96 -16.55
CA TYR A 22 -7.73 14.27 -17.29
C TYR A 22 -6.53 14.55 -16.37
N LYS A 23 -6.72 15.28 -15.27
CA LYS A 23 -5.64 15.54 -14.29
C LYS A 23 -5.12 14.23 -13.66
N ILE A 24 -6.02 13.32 -13.32
CA ILE A 24 -5.65 12.01 -12.75
C ILE A 24 -4.88 11.18 -13.79
N ILE A 25 -5.35 11.12 -15.04
CA ILE A 25 -4.69 10.39 -16.13
C ILE A 25 -3.28 10.95 -16.39
N ILE A 26 -3.14 12.28 -16.47
CA ILE A 26 -1.83 12.94 -16.67
C ILE A 26 -0.88 12.61 -15.52
N ALA A 27 -1.34 12.75 -14.27
CA ALA A 27 -0.53 12.44 -13.09
C ALA A 27 -0.09 10.97 -13.08
N MET A 28 -1.01 10.05 -13.38
CA MET A 28 -0.73 8.62 -13.44
C MET A 28 0.27 8.28 -14.55
N THR A 29 0.09 8.85 -15.77
CA THR A 29 1.01 8.63 -16.88
C THR A 29 2.40 9.16 -16.55
N PHE A 30 2.49 10.34 -15.93
CA PHE A 30 3.76 10.90 -15.48
C PHE A 30 4.45 9.99 -14.46
N LEU A 31 3.72 9.51 -13.45
CA LEU A 31 4.28 8.61 -12.42
C LEU A 31 4.73 7.27 -13.00
N LEU A 32 3.96 6.69 -13.94
CA LEU A 32 4.34 5.45 -14.60
C LEU A 32 5.60 5.62 -15.46
N ALA A 33 5.68 6.70 -16.24
CA ALA A 33 6.84 7.00 -17.07
C ALA A 33 8.09 7.26 -16.21
N PHE A 34 7.94 8.05 -15.13
CA PHE A 34 9.02 8.32 -14.20
C PHE A 34 9.49 7.04 -13.48
N GLY A 35 8.54 6.21 -13.02
CA GLY A 35 8.84 4.92 -12.39
C GLY A 35 9.63 3.99 -13.33
N LEU A 36 9.23 3.92 -14.61
CA LEU A 36 9.93 3.11 -15.61
C LEU A 36 11.37 3.58 -15.83
N ILE A 37 11.59 4.90 -15.90
CA ILE A 37 12.93 5.49 -16.00
C ILE A 37 13.77 5.15 -14.76
N MET A 38 13.17 5.22 -13.58
CA MET A 38 13.87 4.90 -12.33
C MET A 38 14.25 3.42 -12.24
N VAL A 39 13.38 2.50 -12.62
CA VAL A 39 13.69 1.06 -12.70
C VAL A 39 14.84 0.80 -13.70
N ALA A 40 14.78 1.39 -14.87
CA ALA A 40 15.87 1.30 -15.85
C ALA A 40 17.20 1.84 -15.30
N SER A 41 17.15 2.88 -14.46
CA SER A 41 18.33 3.52 -13.87
C SER A 41 18.92 2.78 -12.67
N THR A 42 18.19 1.86 -12.03
CA THR A 42 18.67 1.08 -10.86
C THR A 42 19.21 -0.29 -11.23
N SER A 43 18.85 -0.83 -12.38
CA SER A 43 19.29 -2.17 -12.79
C SER A 43 20.73 -2.16 -13.36
N LYS A 44 21.53 -3.17 -13.03
CA LYS A 44 22.85 -3.39 -13.67
C LYS A 44 22.64 -3.69 -15.15
N VAL A 45 23.63 -3.34 -15.98
CA VAL A 45 23.53 -3.40 -17.44
C VAL A 45 23.02 -4.72 -18.02
N GLN A 46 23.35 -5.87 -17.39
CA GLN A 46 22.88 -7.19 -17.84
C GLN A 46 21.47 -7.54 -17.37
N GLU A 47 21.01 -6.97 -16.24
CA GLU A 47 19.66 -7.20 -15.67
C GLU A 47 18.63 -6.17 -16.14
N VAL A 48 19.08 -5.03 -16.68
CA VAL A 48 18.20 -3.93 -17.16
C VAL A 48 17.14 -4.44 -18.12
N SER A 49 17.54 -5.30 -19.09
CA SER A 49 16.62 -5.74 -20.15
C SER A 49 15.52 -6.67 -19.62
N ALA A 50 15.81 -7.50 -18.61
CA ALA A 50 14.83 -8.43 -18.04
C ALA A 50 13.84 -7.67 -17.15
N ASN A 51 14.33 -6.93 -16.15
CA ASN A 51 13.49 -6.18 -15.22
C ASN A 51 12.67 -5.09 -15.92
N PHE A 52 13.25 -4.40 -16.90
CA PHE A 52 12.54 -3.42 -17.70
C PHE A 52 11.40 -4.03 -18.52
N LYS A 53 11.63 -5.15 -19.20
CA LYS A 53 10.59 -5.86 -19.98
C LYS A 53 9.45 -6.32 -19.08
N GLU A 54 9.75 -6.90 -17.92
CA GLU A 54 8.73 -7.31 -16.97
C GLU A 54 7.89 -6.13 -16.48
N HIS A 55 8.51 -4.99 -16.13
CA HIS A 55 7.79 -3.80 -15.72
C HIS A 55 6.89 -3.23 -16.83
N VAL A 56 7.36 -3.22 -18.08
CA VAL A 56 6.54 -2.80 -19.23
C VAL A 56 5.32 -3.71 -19.38
N VAL A 57 5.50 -5.04 -19.25
CA VAL A 57 4.39 -5.99 -19.31
C VAL A 57 3.38 -5.73 -18.18
N TYR A 58 3.85 -5.53 -16.94
CA TYR A 58 2.96 -5.22 -15.82
C TYR A 58 2.21 -3.90 -16.01
N ILE A 59 2.84 -2.88 -16.57
CA ILE A 59 2.18 -1.60 -16.90
C ILE A 59 1.09 -1.82 -17.96
N LEU A 60 1.37 -2.57 -19.03
CA LEU A 60 0.38 -2.86 -20.06
C LEU A 60 -0.81 -3.65 -19.53
N VAL A 61 -0.54 -4.66 -18.71
CA VAL A 61 -1.59 -5.44 -18.02
C VAL A 61 -2.38 -4.54 -17.08
N GLY A 62 -1.72 -3.66 -16.33
CA GLY A 62 -2.38 -2.69 -15.46
C GLY A 62 -3.29 -1.73 -16.23
N ILE A 63 -2.84 -1.17 -17.34
CA ILE A 63 -3.65 -0.31 -18.22
C ILE A 63 -4.86 -1.06 -18.76
N PHE A 64 -4.68 -2.29 -19.19
CA PHE A 64 -5.79 -3.14 -19.64
C PHE A 64 -6.87 -3.31 -18.56
N PHE A 65 -6.47 -3.62 -17.32
CA PHE A 65 -7.42 -3.74 -16.21
C PHE A 65 -8.07 -2.42 -15.82
N ILE A 66 -7.34 -1.28 -15.89
CA ILE A 66 -7.92 0.06 -15.67
C ILE A 66 -9.01 0.35 -16.71
N CYS A 67 -8.74 0.10 -18.00
CA CYS A 67 -9.73 0.26 -19.05
C CYS A 67 -10.96 -0.63 -18.82
N LEU A 68 -10.73 -1.91 -18.47
CA LEU A 68 -11.81 -2.85 -18.17
C LEU A 68 -12.66 -2.36 -16.99
N ALA A 69 -12.03 -1.92 -15.91
CA ALA A 69 -12.70 -1.39 -14.73
C ALA A 69 -13.50 -0.11 -15.04
N ALA A 70 -13.01 0.75 -15.94
CA ALA A 70 -13.68 1.98 -16.32
C ALA A 70 -15.03 1.74 -17.05
N PHE A 71 -15.19 0.62 -17.74
CA PHE A 71 -16.45 0.25 -18.38
C PHE A 71 -17.49 -0.35 -17.44
N VAL A 72 -17.08 -0.76 -16.22
CA VAL A 72 -17.98 -1.39 -15.25
C VAL A 72 -18.72 -0.31 -14.46
N PRO A 73 -20.07 -0.26 -14.49
CA PRO A 73 -20.83 0.72 -13.73
C PRO A 73 -20.73 0.49 -12.22
N TYR A 74 -20.75 1.54 -11.44
CA TYR A 74 -20.64 1.49 -9.95
C TYR A 74 -21.66 0.57 -9.28
N SER A 75 -22.85 0.40 -9.88
CA SER A 75 -23.88 -0.50 -9.37
C SER A 75 -23.42 -1.96 -9.32
N VAL A 76 -22.56 -2.36 -10.24
CA VAL A 76 -21.97 -3.72 -10.25
C VAL A 76 -20.98 -3.89 -9.09
N TYR A 77 -20.09 -2.92 -8.90
CA TYR A 77 -19.15 -2.94 -7.76
C TYR A 77 -19.89 -3.02 -6.44
N LYS A 78 -20.99 -2.26 -6.28
CA LYS A 78 -21.82 -2.30 -5.09
C LYS A 78 -22.43 -3.68 -4.82
N LYS A 79 -22.89 -4.38 -5.88
CA LYS A 79 -23.45 -5.74 -5.76
C LYS A 79 -22.36 -6.77 -5.45
N LEU A 80 -21.17 -6.58 -6.03
CA LEU A 80 -20.04 -7.51 -5.86
C LEU A 80 -19.22 -7.28 -4.58
N ALA A 81 -19.56 -6.30 -3.76
CA ALA A 81 -18.77 -5.93 -2.58
C ALA A 81 -18.56 -7.10 -1.60
N TRP A 82 -19.62 -7.86 -1.28
CA TRP A 82 -19.52 -9.02 -0.41
C TRP A 82 -18.75 -10.18 -1.05
N VAL A 83 -18.86 -10.32 -2.38
CA VAL A 83 -18.06 -11.29 -3.14
C VAL A 83 -16.58 -10.90 -3.09
N ALA A 84 -16.25 -9.61 -3.26
CA ALA A 84 -14.88 -9.11 -3.13
C ALA A 84 -14.33 -9.38 -1.71
N TYR A 85 -15.13 -9.15 -0.67
CA TYR A 85 -14.76 -9.50 0.70
C TYR A 85 -14.48 -10.99 0.86
N GLY A 86 -15.35 -11.86 0.32
CA GLY A 86 -15.14 -13.31 0.31
C GLY A 86 -13.88 -13.74 -0.45
N ILE A 87 -13.63 -13.16 -1.63
CA ILE A 87 -12.41 -13.39 -2.40
C ILE A 87 -11.17 -13.00 -1.59
N SER A 88 -11.20 -11.87 -0.86
CA SER A 88 -10.07 -11.45 -0.02
C SER A 88 -9.74 -12.48 1.06
N ILE A 89 -10.76 -13.08 1.68
CA ILE A 89 -10.57 -14.16 2.68
C ILE A 89 -9.99 -15.40 2.02
N ILE A 90 -10.58 -15.86 0.91
CA ILE A 90 -10.14 -17.07 0.20
C ILE A 90 -8.69 -16.94 -0.25
N LEU A 91 -8.32 -15.82 -0.88
CA LEU A 91 -6.93 -15.60 -1.32
C LEU A 91 -5.95 -15.58 -0.14
N THR A 92 -6.35 -15.01 0.99
CA THR A 92 -5.51 -15.03 2.19
C THR A 92 -5.35 -16.46 2.72
N LEU A 93 -6.41 -17.27 2.74
CA LEU A 93 -6.34 -18.67 3.14
C LEU A 93 -5.53 -19.54 2.17
N CYS A 94 -5.55 -19.22 0.86
CA CYS A 94 -4.73 -19.93 -0.13
C CYS A 94 -3.22 -19.85 0.16
N LEU A 95 -2.75 -18.83 0.90
CA LEU A 95 -1.35 -18.74 1.34
C LEU A 95 -0.94 -19.88 2.30
N LEU A 96 -1.88 -20.53 2.97
CA LEU A 96 -1.60 -21.69 3.83
C LEU A 96 -1.23 -22.94 3.02
N ASN A 97 -1.56 -22.97 1.75
CA ASN A 97 -1.24 -24.11 0.89
C ASN A 97 0.22 -24.01 0.41
N LYS A 98 1.06 -24.93 0.85
CA LYS A 98 2.48 -24.99 0.51
C LYS A 98 2.77 -25.17 -1.00
N SER A 99 1.80 -25.67 -1.78
CA SER A 99 1.96 -25.85 -3.23
C SER A 99 1.80 -24.53 -4.01
N TRP A 100 1.09 -23.56 -3.46
CA TRP A 100 0.81 -22.27 -4.11
C TRP A 100 1.48 -21.09 -3.43
N GLY A 101 1.68 -21.19 -2.11
CA GLY A 101 2.35 -20.16 -1.32
C GLY A 101 3.85 -20.16 -1.57
N VAL A 102 4.40 -19.01 -1.92
CA VAL A 102 5.84 -18.79 -2.08
C VAL A 102 6.36 -18.04 -0.86
N GLU A 103 7.29 -18.67 -0.17
CA GLU A 103 7.96 -18.08 0.98
C GLU A 103 9.19 -17.28 0.52
N VAL A 104 9.27 -16.03 0.95
CA VAL A 104 10.40 -15.14 0.72
C VAL A 104 10.75 -14.46 2.04
N ASN A 105 12.01 -14.57 2.46
CA ASN A 105 12.53 -14.00 3.70
C ASN A 105 11.70 -14.40 4.94
N GLY A 106 11.40 -15.70 5.08
CA GLY A 106 10.67 -16.24 6.23
C GLY A 106 9.18 -15.89 6.30
N ALA A 107 8.59 -15.39 5.21
CA ALA A 107 7.16 -15.06 5.17
C ALA A 107 6.51 -15.45 3.84
N THR A 108 5.36 -16.13 3.92
CA THR A 108 4.57 -16.53 2.75
C THR A 108 3.63 -15.39 2.35
N ARG A 109 4.02 -14.60 1.35
CA ARG A 109 3.28 -13.39 0.91
C ARG A 109 2.76 -13.46 -0.50
N TRP A 110 3.31 -14.37 -1.29
CA TRP A 110 3.09 -14.47 -2.72
C TRP A 110 2.37 -15.78 -3.07
N LEU A 111 1.51 -15.72 -4.08
CA LEU A 111 0.92 -16.91 -4.69
C LEU A 111 1.47 -17.10 -6.11
N LYS A 112 1.74 -18.35 -6.44
CA LYS A 112 2.13 -18.78 -7.78
C LYS A 112 1.26 -19.93 -8.23
N PHE A 113 0.41 -19.68 -9.25
CA PHE A 113 -0.37 -20.71 -9.89
C PHE A 113 0.26 -21.14 -11.22
N PRO A 114 0.05 -22.37 -11.67
CA PRO A 114 0.50 -22.79 -12.99
C PRO A 114 -0.07 -21.87 -14.10
N GLY A 115 0.81 -21.32 -14.94
CA GLY A 115 0.42 -20.44 -16.04
C GLY A 115 0.10 -18.99 -15.66
N VAL A 116 0.18 -18.62 -14.38
CA VAL A 116 -0.04 -17.24 -13.91
C VAL A 116 1.26 -16.69 -13.30
N PRO A 117 1.64 -15.44 -13.63
CA PRO A 117 2.75 -14.79 -12.96
C PRO A 117 2.55 -14.76 -11.44
N GLN A 118 3.64 -14.83 -10.70
CA GLN A 118 3.62 -14.70 -9.24
C GLN A 118 3.07 -13.30 -8.85
N PHE A 119 2.15 -13.26 -7.89
CA PHE A 119 1.56 -12.01 -7.41
C PHE A 119 1.46 -11.98 -5.88
N GLN A 120 1.49 -10.78 -5.32
CA GLN A 120 1.34 -10.58 -3.88
C GLN A 120 -0.14 -10.53 -3.51
N VAL A 121 -0.57 -11.44 -2.63
CA VAL A 121 -1.98 -11.55 -2.20
C VAL A 121 -2.47 -10.25 -1.56
N ALA A 122 -1.64 -9.59 -0.77
CA ALA A 122 -1.99 -8.36 -0.09
C ALA A 122 -2.44 -7.23 -1.03
N ASP A 123 -1.94 -7.18 -2.28
CA ASP A 123 -2.31 -6.14 -3.25
C ASP A 123 -3.74 -6.33 -3.76
N ILE A 124 -4.11 -7.59 -4.04
CA ILE A 124 -5.49 -7.92 -4.44
C ILE A 124 -6.44 -7.72 -3.25
N VAL A 125 -6.04 -8.15 -2.05
CA VAL A 125 -6.83 -7.95 -0.82
C VAL A 125 -7.08 -6.46 -0.57
N LYS A 126 -6.09 -5.58 -0.72
CA LYS A 126 -6.27 -4.12 -0.59
C LYS A 126 -7.34 -3.60 -1.56
N THR A 127 -7.28 -4.02 -2.83
CA THR A 127 -8.27 -3.61 -3.85
C THR A 127 -9.67 -4.12 -3.50
N CYS A 128 -9.81 -5.38 -3.12
CA CYS A 128 -11.09 -5.96 -2.67
C CYS A 128 -11.65 -5.22 -1.47
N MET A 129 -10.81 -4.87 -0.50
CA MET A 129 -11.22 -4.14 0.70
C MET A 129 -11.65 -2.70 0.40
N ILE A 130 -11.00 -2.02 -0.55
CA ILE A 130 -11.42 -0.68 -1.00
C ILE A 130 -12.84 -0.75 -1.58
N ILE A 131 -13.11 -1.72 -2.45
CA ILE A 131 -14.45 -1.93 -3.05
C ILE A 131 -15.47 -2.23 -1.95
N PHE A 132 -15.14 -3.09 -1.00
CA PHE A 132 -16.02 -3.46 0.11
C PHE A 132 -16.34 -2.26 1.00
N ILE A 133 -15.31 -1.53 1.47
CA ILE A 133 -15.47 -0.36 2.35
C ILE A 133 -16.32 0.72 1.68
N ALA A 134 -16.01 1.06 0.43
CA ALA A 134 -16.74 2.08 -0.32
C ALA A 134 -18.21 1.69 -0.52
N SER A 135 -18.47 0.44 -0.85
CA SER A 135 -19.82 -0.09 -1.06
C SER A 135 -20.63 -0.17 0.23
N TYR A 136 -20.00 -0.60 1.33
CA TYR A 136 -20.64 -0.63 2.66
C TYR A 136 -21.06 0.77 3.09
N ILE A 137 -20.14 1.74 3.02
CA ILE A 137 -20.41 3.14 3.37
C ILE A 137 -21.52 3.71 2.48
N SER A 138 -21.47 3.50 1.16
CA SER A 138 -22.50 3.94 0.23
C SER A 138 -23.88 3.35 0.53
N SER A 139 -23.92 2.07 0.94
CA SER A 139 -25.18 1.41 1.27
C SER A 139 -25.75 1.84 2.61
N MET A 140 -24.90 2.15 3.57
CA MET A 140 -25.25 2.53 4.94
C MET A 140 -25.06 4.04 5.18
N TRP A 141 -25.06 4.86 4.15
CA TRP A 141 -24.72 6.30 4.23
C TRP A 141 -25.44 7.03 5.35
N ARG A 142 -26.77 6.83 5.46
CA ARG A 142 -27.60 7.46 6.51
C ARG A 142 -27.35 6.91 7.91
N GLU A 143 -26.80 5.70 7.99
CA GLU A 143 -26.52 4.99 9.24
C GLU A 143 -25.08 5.23 9.73
N MET A 144 -24.23 5.87 8.93
CA MET A 144 -22.82 6.13 9.28
C MET A 144 -22.64 7.10 10.46
N GLU A 145 -23.71 7.78 10.87
CA GLU A 145 -23.71 8.56 12.11
C GLU A 145 -23.80 7.67 13.37
N LYS A 146 -24.30 6.44 13.24
CA LYS A 146 -24.45 5.49 14.36
C LYS A 146 -23.10 4.79 14.63
N LEU A 147 -22.67 4.84 15.88
CA LEU A 147 -21.44 4.19 16.32
C LEU A 147 -21.41 2.69 15.97
N LYS A 148 -22.56 2.00 16.14
CA LYS A 148 -22.70 0.58 15.82
C LYS A 148 -22.31 0.26 14.38
N THR A 149 -22.74 1.07 13.41
CA THR A 149 -22.46 0.86 11.98
C THR A 149 -20.96 0.99 11.67
N ILE A 150 -20.31 1.98 12.29
CA ILE A 150 -18.86 2.17 12.16
C ILE A 150 -18.10 1.00 12.77
N LEU A 151 -18.48 0.57 13.98
CA LEU A 151 -17.82 -0.53 14.68
C LEU A 151 -17.99 -1.88 13.96
N ILE A 152 -19.14 -2.13 13.32
CA ILE A 152 -19.36 -3.32 12.49
C ILE A 152 -18.39 -3.29 11.29
N LEU A 153 -18.29 -2.16 10.59
CA LEU A 153 -17.36 -2.03 9.46
C LEU A 153 -15.92 -2.23 9.93
N TRP A 154 -15.52 -1.57 11.02
CA TRP A 154 -14.17 -1.73 11.59
C TRP A 154 -13.88 -3.17 12.03
N GLY A 155 -14.90 -3.87 12.57
CA GLY A 155 -14.79 -5.28 12.94
C GLY A 155 -14.56 -6.19 11.72
N LEU A 156 -15.32 -6.00 10.64
CA LEU A 156 -15.15 -6.78 9.41
C LEU A 156 -13.79 -6.52 8.75
N VAL A 157 -13.39 -5.26 8.65
CA VAL A 157 -12.09 -4.88 8.08
C VAL A 157 -10.94 -5.33 8.98
N GLY A 158 -11.10 -5.19 10.30
CA GLY A 158 -10.15 -5.66 11.29
C GLY A 158 -9.96 -7.19 11.28
N ALA A 159 -11.04 -7.94 11.13
CA ALA A 159 -10.97 -9.40 11.01
C ALA A 159 -10.14 -9.83 9.79
N GLN A 160 -10.37 -9.20 8.63
CA GLN A 160 -9.58 -9.46 7.43
C GLN A 160 -8.12 -9.03 7.59
N ALA A 161 -7.86 -7.89 8.21
CA ALA A 161 -6.50 -7.41 8.46
C ALA A 161 -5.74 -8.36 9.42
N ILE A 162 -6.38 -8.84 10.49
CA ILE A 162 -5.80 -9.81 11.43
C ILE A 162 -5.52 -11.14 10.72
N LEU A 163 -6.46 -11.63 9.89
CA LEU A 163 -6.27 -12.86 9.12
C LEU A 163 -5.05 -12.74 8.18
N LEU A 164 -4.98 -11.64 7.43
CA LEU A 164 -3.86 -11.36 6.53
C LEU A 164 -2.53 -11.27 7.32
N TYR A 165 -2.53 -10.59 8.47
CA TYR A 165 -1.35 -10.48 9.31
C TYR A 165 -0.86 -11.83 9.82
N LYS A 166 -1.76 -12.65 10.35
CA LYS A 166 -1.43 -13.96 10.94
C LYS A 166 -0.86 -14.93 9.91
N ILE A 167 -1.35 -14.88 8.67
CA ILE A 167 -0.96 -15.84 7.62
C ILE A 167 0.26 -15.33 6.83
N SER A 168 0.25 -14.07 6.40
CA SER A 168 1.29 -13.54 5.52
C SER A 168 2.40 -12.76 6.23
N ASN A 169 2.29 -12.55 7.54
CA ASN A 169 3.21 -11.74 8.34
C ASN A 169 3.45 -10.32 7.75
N ASN A 170 2.43 -9.74 7.09
CA ASN A 170 2.52 -8.46 6.37
C ASN A 170 1.80 -7.34 7.13
N LEU A 171 2.47 -6.77 8.13
CA LEU A 171 1.93 -5.68 8.95
C LEU A 171 1.63 -4.41 8.14
N SER A 172 2.51 -4.07 7.19
CA SER A 172 2.36 -2.84 6.40
C SER A 172 1.05 -2.81 5.62
N SER A 173 0.72 -3.91 4.93
CA SER A 173 -0.54 -4.00 4.17
C SER A 173 -1.76 -3.97 5.08
N CYS A 174 -1.69 -4.56 6.28
CA CYS A 174 -2.77 -4.49 7.27
C CYS A 174 -2.99 -3.06 7.75
N LEU A 175 -1.92 -2.32 8.05
CA LEU A 175 -2.02 -0.91 8.45
C LEU A 175 -2.60 -0.04 7.33
N VAL A 176 -2.25 -0.30 6.06
CA VAL A 176 -2.84 0.40 4.91
C VAL A 176 -4.35 0.15 4.83
N ILE A 177 -4.80 -1.10 4.95
CA ILE A 177 -6.23 -1.45 4.91
C ILE A 177 -6.99 -0.78 6.05
N LEU A 178 -6.46 -0.85 7.28
CA LEU A 178 -7.05 -0.19 8.45
C LEU A 178 -7.07 1.33 8.30
N GLY A 179 -5.99 1.92 7.76
CA GLY A 179 -5.88 3.35 7.48
C GLY A 179 -6.91 3.83 6.45
N ILE A 180 -7.12 3.07 5.38
CA ILE A 180 -8.16 3.37 4.38
C ILE A 180 -9.55 3.35 5.04
N CYS A 181 -9.85 2.32 5.83
CA CYS A 181 -11.12 2.23 6.54
C CYS A 181 -11.32 3.40 7.51
N PHE A 182 -10.29 3.74 8.29
CA PHE A 182 -10.30 4.87 9.21
C PHE A 182 -10.56 6.20 8.47
N LEU A 183 -9.83 6.48 7.41
CA LEU A 183 -9.98 7.72 6.62
C LEU A 183 -11.36 7.81 5.96
N CYS A 184 -11.84 6.72 5.36
CA CYS A 184 -13.17 6.71 4.74
C CYS A 184 -14.27 6.94 5.78
N THR A 185 -14.19 6.33 6.96
CA THR A 185 -15.17 6.53 8.03
C THR A 185 -15.05 7.91 8.68
N PHE A 186 -13.84 8.47 8.78
CA PHE A 186 -13.61 9.83 9.28
C PHE A 186 -14.31 10.88 8.38
N ILE A 187 -14.15 10.74 7.06
CA ILE A 187 -14.74 11.68 6.10
C ILE A 187 -16.27 11.58 6.06
N THR A 188 -16.81 10.37 6.26
CA THR A 188 -18.25 10.10 6.07
C THR A 188 -19.10 10.21 7.33
N SER A 189 -18.48 10.08 8.51
CA SER A 189 -19.20 10.09 9.78
C SER A 189 -19.03 11.42 10.52
N LYS A 190 -20.06 11.86 11.25
CA LYS A 190 -19.98 13.01 12.16
C LYS A 190 -19.34 12.69 13.51
N ASN A 191 -18.96 11.43 13.75
CA ASN A 191 -18.37 10.95 15.01
C ASN A 191 -16.87 11.26 15.13
N TRP A 192 -16.48 12.53 14.95
CA TRP A 192 -15.09 12.96 15.02
C TRP A 192 -14.41 12.61 16.34
N LYS A 193 -15.17 12.57 17.45
CA LYS A 193 -14.66 12.22 18.79
C LYS A 193 -14.09 10.79 18.84
N LEU A 194 -14.78 9.83 18.18
CA LEU A 194 -14.30 8.44 18.08
C LEU A 194 -12.97 8.40 17.32
N HIS A 195 -12.88 9.08 16.19
CA HIS A 195 -11.67 9.09 15.37
C HIS A 195 -10.52 9.82 16.07
N ALA A 196 -10.81 10.92 16.78
CA ALA A 196 -9.83 11.63 17.61
C ALA A 196 -9.31 10.73 18.75
N LEU A 197 -10.20 9.97 19.40
CA LEU A 197 -9.81 9.02 20.44
C LEU A 197 -8.87 7.94 19.88
N VAL A 198 -9.24 7.32 18.75
CA VAL A 198 -8.40 6.28 18.12
C VAL A 198 -7.05 6.86 17.69
N MET A 199 -7.02 8.04 17.08
CA MET A 199 -5.78 8.73 16.72
C MET A 199 -4.92 9.03 17.96
N GLY A 200 -5.53 9.50 19.04
CA GLY A 200 -4.85 9.73 20.31
C GLY A 200 -4.21 8.45 20.87
N ILE A 201 -4.94 7.32 20.85
CA ILE A 201 -4.42 6.02 21.28
C ILE A 201 -3.21 5.61 20.43
N VAL A 202 -3.31 5.74 19.09
CA VAL A 202 -2.23 5.40 18.17
C VAL A 202 -0.99 6.27 18.42
N LEU A 203 -1.17 7.57 18.64
CA LEU A 203 -0.07 8.49 18.93
C LEU A 203 0.60 8.16 20.28
N ILE A 204 -0.19 7.90 21.32
CA ILE A 204 0.34 7.51 22.64
C ILE A 204 1.11 6.18 22.51
N ALA A 205 0.56 5.19 21.80
CA ALA A 205 1.24 3.92 21.58
C ALA A 205 2.56 4.09 20.82
N ALA A 206 2.61 4.99 19.82
CA ALA A 206 3.84 5.29 19.09
C ALA A 206 4.88 5.97 20.00
N VAL A 207 4.47 6.93 20.84
CA VAL A 207 5.37 7.58 21.81
C VAL A 207 5.90 6.58 22.82
N VAL A 208 5.03 5.75 23.39
CA VAL A 208 5.43 4.70 24.36
C VAL A 208 6.41 3.72 23.71
N LEU A 209 6.17 3.30 22.45
CA LEU A 209 7.07 2.42 21.72
C LEU A 209 8.47 3.07 21.55
N VAL A 210 8.51 4.34 21.12
CA VAL A 210 9.78 5.07 20.95
C VAL A 210 10.53 5.21 22.28
N LEU A 211 9.83 5.53 23.36
CA LEU A 211 10.42 5.64 24.70
C LEU A 211 10.93 4.28 25.19
N TYR A 212 10.14 3.22 24.99
CA TYR A 212 10.54 1.85 25.34
C TYR A 212 11.81 1.44 24.60
N VAL A 213 11.86 1.64 23.29
CA VAL A 213 13.05 1.33 22.47
C VAL A 213 14.28 2.13 22.91
N ARG A 214 14.11 3.40 23.29
CA ARG A 214 15.22 4.23 23.79
C ARG A 214 15.79 3.75 25.12
N THR A 215 14.95 3.22 25.98
CA THR A 215 15.36 2.73 27.31
C THR A 215 15.91 1.31 27.32
N HIS A 216 15.50 0.50 26.32
CA HIS A 216 15.87 -0.92 26.21
C HIS A 216 16.57 -1.17 24.86
N LEU A 217 17.73 -0.53 24.67
CA LEU A 217 18.54 -0.73 23.47
C LEU A 217 19.26 -2.09 23.56
N PRO A 218 18.88 -3.06 22.70
CA PRO A 218 19.56 -4.35 22.67
C PRO A 218 21.00 -4.22 22.19
N THR A 219 21.85 -5.12 22.63
CA THR A 219 23.18 -5.28 22.06
C THR A 219 23.11 -5.94 20.67
N PRO A 220 24.12 -5.74 19.79
CA PRO A 220 24.15 -6.43 18.48
C PRO A 220 24.07 -7.95 18.62
N GLU A 221 24.60 -8.53 19.70
CA GLU A 221 24.54 -9.96 19.98
C GLU A 221 23.13 -10.45 20.36
N GLU A 222 22.36 -9.61 21.04
CA GLU A 222 20.94 -9.89 21.37
C GLU A 222 20.06 -9.75 20.12
N LEU A 223 20.37 -8.83 19.23
CA LEU A 223 19.68 -8.69 17.93
C LEU A 223 19.92 -9.92 17.04
N ALA A 224 21.12 -10.42 16.94
CA ALA A 224 21.45 -11.60 16.16
C ALA A 224 20.69 -12.88 16.62
N LYS A 225 20.19 -12.89 17.85
CA LYS A 225 19.38 -13.97 18.42
C LYS A 225 17.86 -13.75 18.26
N ASN A 226 17.46 -12.55 17.86
CA ASN A 226 16.06 -12.15 17.81
C ASN A 226 15.58 -12.12 16.35
N ASP A 227 14.74 -13.07 15.95
CA ASP A 227 14.20 -13.18 14.59
C ASP A 227 13.14 -12.10 14.23
N ASP A 228 12.94 -11.06 15.06
CA ASP A 228 11.95 -10.02 14.79
C ASP A 228 12.52 -8.88 13.94
N PHE A 229 12.57 -9.10 12.63
CA PHE A 229 13.01 -8.11 11.64
C PHE A 229 12.29 -6.76 11.71
N ARG A 230 11.11 -6.66 12.35
CA ARG A 230 10.38 -5.39 12.50
C ARG A 230 11.00 -4.52 13.57
N PHE A 231 11.38 -5.14 14.69
CA PHE A 231 12.07 -4.45 15.76
C PHE A 231 13.43 -3.94 15.26
N GLU A 232 14.15 -4.76 14.53
CA GLU A 232 15.41 -4.37 13.86
C GLU A 232 15.24 -3.15 12.94
N ARG A 233 14.18 -3.11 12.13
CA ARG A 233 13.89 -1.94 11.27
C ARG A 233 13.63 -0.66 12.07
N ILE A 234 12.93 -0.75 13.20
CA ILE A 234 12.69 0.39 14.08
C ILE A 234 14.00 0.88 14.69
N LEU A 235 14.86 -0.04 15.15
CA LEU A 235 16.18 0.27 15.66
C LEU A 235 17.08 0.90 14.61
N GLY A 236 17.14 0.31 13.41
CA GLY A 236 17.91 0.83 12.29
C GLY A 236 17.48 2.23 11.87
N TRP A 237 16.18 2.54 11.98
CA TRP A 237 15.65 3.88 11.71
C TRP A 237 15.94 4.88 12.84
N LEU A 238 15.74 4.50 14.10
CA LEU A 238 15.93 5.41 15.26
C LEU A 238 17.39 5.61 15.63
N PHE A 239 18.24 4.61 15.42
CA PHE A 239 19.63 4.57 15.85
C PHE A 239 20.56 4.09 14.74
N THR A 240 20.40 4.66 13.54
CA THR A 240 21.10 4.27 12.30
C THR A 240 22.63 4.13 12.49
N ASP A 241 23.25 5.06 13.23
CA ASP A 241 24.72 5.04 13.45
C ASP A 241 25.17 3.91 14.38
N LYS A 242 24.32 3.48 15.33
CA LYS A 242 24.65 2.39 16.26
C LYS A 242 24.55 1.01 15.60
N TYR A 243 23.63 0.86 14.63
CA TYR A 243 23.37 -0.41 13.92
C TYR A 243 23.75 -0.31 12.45
N GLU A 244 24.82 0.41 12.16
CA GLU A 244 25.28 0.75 10.79
C GLU A 244 25.55 -0.44 9.89
N LEU A 245 26.06 -1.55 10.44
CA LEU A 245 26.45 -2.75 9.70
C LEU A 245 25.28 -3.75 9.52
N ASP A 246 24.20 -3.57 10.28
CA ASP A 246 23.06 -4.49 10.32
C ASP A 246 21.78 -3.80 9.83
N SER A 247 20.79 -3.66 10.70
CA SER A 247 19.48 -3.09 10.38
C SER A 247 19.49 -1.63 9.92
N GLY A 248 20.51 -0.86 10.30
CA GLY A 248 20.72 0.54 9.90
C GLY A 248 21.41 0.69 8.53
N TYR A 249 22.01 -0.38 7.98
CA TYR A 249 22.79 -0.32 6.74
C TYR A 249 22.01 0.29 5.56
N GLN A 250 20.81 -0.20 5.30
CA GLN A 250 19.98 0.28 4.20
C GLN A 250 19.63 1.77 4.34
N VAL A 251 19.27 2.18 5.56
CA VAL A 251 18.94 3.59 5.88
C VAL A 251 20.18 4.48 5.68
N LYS A 252 21.34 4.06 6.17
CA LYS A 252 22.60 4.83 6.06
C LYS A 252 23.06 4.97 4.61
N GLN A 253 23.00 3.89 3.81
CA GLN A 253 23.33 3.97 2.39
C GLN A 253 22.36 4.87 1.62
N SER A 254 21.07 4.87 2.00
CA SER A 254 20.08 5.79 1.42
C SER A 254 20.39 7.24 1.75
N LEU A 255 20.78 7.55 2.99
CA LEU A 255 21.21 8.89 3.40
C LEU A 255 22.47 9.34 2.64
N TYR A 256 23.44 8.47 2.44
CA TYR A 256 24.63 8.76 1.62
C TYR A 256 24.24 9.01 0.15
N ALA A 257 23.29 8.26 -0.40
CA ALA A 257 22.79 8.49 -1.74
C ALA A 257 22.15 9.87 -1.89
N ILE A 258 21.30 10.25 -0.94
CA ILE A 258 20.63 11.58 -0.91
C ILE A 258 21.68 12.69 -0.74
N GLY A 259 22.55 12.57 0.28
CA GLY A 259 23.58 13.59 0.57
C GLY A 259 24.56 13.79 -0.60
N SER A 260 24.98 12.69 -1.25
CA SER A 260 25.89 12.78 -2.39
C SER A 260 25.23 13.27 -3.69
N GLY A 261 23.89 13.20 -3.77
CA GLY A 261 23.11 13.62 -4.94
C GLY A 261 22.85 15.13 -5.02
N SER A 262 22.94 15.85 -3.90
CA SER A 262 22.52 17.27 -3.82
C SER A 262 21.08 17.48 -4.32
N LEU A 263 20.72 18.70 -4.74
CA LEU A 263 19.37 19.03 -5.21
C LEU A 263 19.03 18.45 -6.60
N LEU A 264 19.99 18.33 -7.48
CA LEU A 264 19.78 17.91 -8.87
C LEU A 264 20.08 16.43 -9.13
N GLY A 265 20.63 15.74 -8.14
CA GLY A 265 21.10 14.36 -8.29
C GLY A 265 22.36 14.23 -9.11
N LYS A 266 22.90 13.00 -9.19
CA LYS A 266 24.12 12.68 -9.99
C LYS A 266 23.83 12.39 -11.47
N GLY A 267 22.57 12.43 -11.87
CA GLY A 267 22.14 12.04 -13.21
C GLY A 267 21.75 10.56 -13.34
N LEU A 268 21.11 10.24 -14.47
CA LEU A 268 20.64 8.89 -14.77
C LEU A 268 21.86 7.96 -14.97
N GLY A 269 21.84 6.81 -14.28
CA GLY A 269 22.93 5.83 -14.35
C GLY A 269 24.20 6.17 -13.58
N ALA A 270 24.42 7.40 -13.12
CA ALA A 270 25.63 7.84 -12.42
C ALA A 270 25.61 7.66 -10.89
N GLY A 271 24.52 7.13 -10.34
CA GLY A 271 24.34 6.93 -8.90
C GLY A 271 24.96 5.61 -8.43
N THR A 272 26.21 5.63 -7.97
CA THR A 272 26.93 4.44 -7.49
C THR A 272 26.26 3.75 -6.30
N GLN A 273 25.65 4.52 -5.38
CA GLN A 273 25.01 3.96 -4.18
C GLN A 273 23.84 3.05 -4.53
N LYS A 274 22.98 3.46 -5.47
CA LYS A 274 21.81 2.66 -5.88
C LYS A 274 22.16 1.41 -6.69
N LEU A 275 23.33 1.37 -7.34
CA LEU A 275 23.74 0.24 -8.17
C LEU A 275 24.46 -0.86 -7.38
N GLU A 276 25.16 -0.49 -6.30
CA GLU A 276 26.08 -1.42 -5.63
C GLU A 276 25.85 -1.55 -4.11
N LYS A 277 25.31 -0.51 -3.47
CA LYS A 277 25.30 -0.41 -2.00
C LYS A 277 23.92 -0.56 -1.37
N ILE A 278 22.84 -0.12 -2.03
CA ILE A 278 21.49 -0.17 -1.47
C ILE A 278 20.84 -1.50 -1.86
N PRO A 279 20.52 -2.40 -0.90
CA PRO A 279 19.77 -3.60 -1.18
C PRO A 279 18.37 -3.25 -1.73
N GLU A 280 17.91 -4.02 -2.74
CA GLU A 280 16.57 -3.86 -3.32
C GLU A 280 16.26 -2.43 -3.81
N ALA A 281 17.24 -1.74 -4.38
CA ALA A 281 17.11 -0.35 -4.83
C ALA A 281 16.05 -0.13 -5.92
N GLN A 282 15.57 -1.20 -6.56
CA GLN A 282 14.52 -1.19 -7.59
C GLN A 282 13.10 -1.22 -7.00
N ASN A 283 12.92 -1.48 -5.70
CA ASN A 283 11.63 -1.62 -5.02
C ASN A 283 11.16 -0.32 -4.36
#